data_7ffa31a33f6be2f1f192d6d2f6c1ae81
#
_entry.id   7ffa31a33f6be2f1f192d6d2f6c1ae81
#
_cell.length_a   1.000
_cell.length_b   1.000
_cell.length_c   1.000
_cell.angle_alpha   90.00
_cell.angle_beta   90.00
_cell.angle_gamma   90.00
#
_symmetry.space_group_name_H-M   'P 1'
#
loop_
_entity.id
_entity.type
_entity.pdbx_description
1 polymer ?
#
loop_
_entity_poly.entity_id
_entity_poly.type
_entity_poly.pdbx_seq_one_letter_code
_entity_poly.pdbx_strand_id
1 'polypeptide(L)'
;MPELSVLLPARNAAGTITRAVASTLAAMPRDAELVVGNDSSSDSTVGEAIRGASRGGVADPRLRIEDITPGEGGVSRVLTQLMERTDSRLVGRMDADDVSLKGRFKRTTAAIERGDDMVFT
;
A
#
# COMPACT_ATOMS: atom_id res chain seq x y z
N MET A 1 3.42 6.71 -15.01
CA MET A 1 3.86 7.02 -13.63
C MET A 1 2.66 7.40 -12.79
N PRO A 2 2.37 6.70 -11.68
CA PRO A 2 1.25 7.08 -10.83
C PRO A 2 1.47 8.42 -10.14
N GLU A 3 0.40 9.14 -9.91
CA GLU A 3 0.43 10.39 -9.15
C GLU A 3 0.64 10.13 -7.66
N LEU A 4 0.09 9.04 -7.15
CA LEU A 4 0.14 8.67 -5.75
C LEU A 4 0.55 7.21 -5.59
N SER A 5 1.50 6.95 -4.71
CA SER A 5 1.81 5.60 -4.25
C SER A 5 1.40 5.47 -2.80
N VAL A 6 0.53 4.52 -2.51
CA VAL A 6 0.15 4.19 -1.14
C VAL A 6 1.01 3.00 -0.71
N LEU A 7 1.79 3.19 0.35
CA LEU A 7 2.70 2.17 0.85
C LEU A 7 2.05 1.41 2.00
N LEU A 8 2.00 0.09 1.88
CA LEU A 8 1.35 -0.77 2.87
C LEU A 8 2.36 -1.81 3.34
N PRO A 9 3.12 -1.51 4.42
CA PRO A 9 4.02 -2.51 4.99
C PRO A 9 3.22 -3.62 5.64
N ALA A 10 3.63 -4.87 5.44
CA ALA A 10 2.92 -6.03 5.95
C ALA A 10 3.87 -7.12 6.39
N ARG A 11 3.60 -7.67 7.57
CA ARG A 11 4.29 -8.84 8.06
C ARG A 11 3.29 -9.69 8.83
N ASN A 12 3.08 -10.92 8.36
CA ASN A 12 2.16 -11.87 8.98
C ASN A 12 0.78 -11.26 9.26
N ALA A 13 0.21 -10.65 8.22
CA ALA A 13 -1.05 -9.91 8.31
C ALA A 13 -2.19 -10.59 7.55
N ALA A 14 -2.12 -11.91 7.36
CA ALA A 14 -3.12 -12.65 6.57
C ALA A 14 -4.55 -12.43 7.06
N GLY A 15 -4.74 -12.23 8.37
CA GLY A 15 -6.08 -12.05 8.96
C GLY A 15 -6.71 -10.69 8.71
N THR A 16 -5.94 -9.69 8.28
CA THR A 16 -6.42 -8.31 8.15
C THR A 16 -6.16 -7.70 6.78
N ILE A 17 -5.14 -8.17 6.07
CA ILE A 17 -4.66 -7.50 4.86
C ILE A 17 -5.67 -7.54 3.71
N THR A 18 -6.50 -8.57 3.63
CA THR A 18 -7.51 -8.68 2.59
C THR A 18 -8.41 -7.46 2.60
N ARG A 19 -8.93 -7.08 3.77
CA ARG A 19 -9.79 -5.93 3.93
C ARG A 19 -9.02 -4.63 3.73
N ALA A 20 -7.80 -4.54 4.25
CA ALA A 20 -6.96 -3.34 4.09
C ALA A 20 -6.72 -3.04 2.61
N VAL A 21 -6.36 -4.04 1.83
CA VAL A 21 -6.13 -3.89 0.39
C VAL A 21 -7.42 -3.51 -0.33
N ALA A 22 -8.51 -4.23 -0.07
CA ALA A 22 -9.78 -3.98 -0.75
C ALA A 22 -10.29 -2.56 -0.47
N SER A 23 -10.26 -2.12 0.78
CA SER A 23 -10.74 -0.78 1.15
C SER A 23 -9.84 0.32 0.59
N THR A 24 -8.54 0.09 0.57
CA THR A 24 -7.59 1.07 0.04
C THR A 24 -7.77 1.25 -1.46
N LEU A 25 -7.88 0.16 -2.21
CA LEU A 25 -8.10 0.24 -3.65
C LEU A 25 -9.44 0.95 -3.97
N ALA A 26 -10.47 0.69 -3.16
CA ALA A 26 -11.76 1.35 -3.35
C ALA A 26 -11.69 2.85 -3.07
N ALA A 27 -10.82 3.28 -2.15
CA ALA A 27 -10.67 4.67 -1.76
C ALA A 27 -9.70 5.46 -2.63
N MET A 28 -8.80 4.77 -3.36
CA MET A 28 -7.73 5.41 -4.12
C MET A 28 -8.23 6.06 -5.41
N PRO A 29 -7.60 7.18 -5.82
CA PRO A 29 -7.81 7.71 -7.18
C PRO A 29 -7.37 6.70 -8.24
N ARG A 30 -7.87 6.86 -9.45
CA ARG A 30 -7.49 6.00 -10.57
C ARG A 30 -5.99 6.05 -10.85
N ASP A 31 -5.39 7.22 -10.73
CA ASP A 31 -3.98 7.44 -11.01
C ASP A 31 -3.15 7.23 -9.76
N ALA A 32 -3.33 6.08 -9.13
CA ALA A 32 -2.61 5.71 -7.92
C ALA A 32 -2.22 4.24 -7.99
N GLU A 33 -1.19 3.88 -7.24
CA GLU A 33 -0.81 2.48 -7.05
C GLU A 33 -0.81 2.14 -5.57
N LEU A 34 -1.09 0.89 -5.26
CA LEU A 34 -0.96 0.35 -3.91
C LEU A 34 0.24 -0.59 -3.90
N VAL A 35 1.23 -0.28 -3.09
CA VAL A 35 2.47 -1.06 -3.00
C VAL A 35 2.50 -1.76 -1.64
N VAL A 36 2.32 -3.07 -1.65
CA VAL A 36 2.41 -3.88 -0.44
C VAL A 36 3.85 -4.32 -0.26
N GLY A 37 4.44 -3.96 0.87
CA GLY A 37 5.79 -4.39 1.22
C GLY A 37 5.72 -5.64 2.09
N ASN A 38 6.04 -6.78 1.53
CA ASN A 38 6.05 -8.05 2.26
C ASN A 38 7.37 -8.19 3.02
N ASP A 39 7.32 -8.02 4.33
CA ASP A 39 8.48 -8.10 5.20
C ASP A 39 8.64 -9.52 5.77
N SER A 40 9.02 -10.45 4.91
CA SER A 40 9.32 -11.83 5.29
C SER A 40 8.16 -12.53 6.01
N SER A 41 6.94 -12.37 5.48
CA SER A 41 5.79 -13.06 6.06
C SER A 41 5.91 -14.57 5.91
N SER A 42 5.56 -15.30 6.97
CA SER A 42 5.56 -16.75 6.98
C SER A 42 4.17 -17.36 6.79
N ASP A 43 3.15 -16.51 6.73
CA ASP A 43 1.76 -16.92 6.50
C ASP A 43 1.31 -16.59 5.07
N SER A 44 0.01 -16.62 4.80
CA SER A 44 -0.55 -16.34 3.49
C SER A 44 -0.78 -14.85 3.22
N THR A 45 0.00 -13.95 3.82
CA THR A 45 -0.17 -12.50 3.69
C THR A 45 -0.24 -12.06 2.23
N VAL A 46 0.72 -12.48 1.38
CA VAL A 46 0.75 -12.07 -0.03
C VAL A 46 -0.48 -12.58 -0.77
N GLY A 47 -0.83 -13.85 -0.58
CA GLY A 47 -2.02 -14.43 -1.21
C GLY A 47 -3.29 -13.69 -0.81
N GLU A 48 -3.44 -13.32 0.45
CA GLU A 48 -4.60 -12.58 0.94
C GLU A 48 -4.61 -11.14 0.42
N ALA A 49 -3.46 -10.53 0.23
CA ALA A 49 -3.37 -9.21 -0.39
C ALA A 49 -3.89 -9.25 -1.83
N ILE A 50 -3.46 -10.24 -2.60
CA ILE A 50 -3.92 -10.44 -3.98
C ILE A 50 -5.42 -10.71 -4.01
N ARG A 51 -5.91 -11.52 -3.06
CA ARG A 51 -7.33 -11.80 -2.95
C ARG A 51 -8.14 -10.54 -2.68
N GLY A 52 -7.65 -9.66 -1.81
CA GLY A 52 -8.30 -8.39 -1.53
C GLY A 52 -8.38 -7.46 -2.74
N ALA A 53 -7.45 -7.60 -3.67
CA ALA A 53 -7.41 -6.81 -4.90
C ALA A 53 -8.19 -7.46 -6.05
N SER A 54 -8.73 -8.67 -5.85
CA SER A 54 -9.31 -9.43 -6.95
C SER A 54 -10.82 -9.27 -7.02
N ARG A 55 -11.33 -9.14 -8.25
CA ARG A 55 -12.76 -9.15 -8.54
C ARG A 55 -12.99 -10.03 -9.75
N GLY A 56 -13.89 -11.00 -9.61
CA GLY A 56 -14.19 -11.93 -10.69
C GLY A 56 -12.97 -12.72 -11.16
N GLY A 57 -12.05 -13.00 -10.26
CA GLY A 57 -10.83 -13.75 -10.56
C GLY A 57 -9.69 -12.91 -11.16
N VAL A 58 -9.87 -11.60 -11.28
CA VAL A 58 -8.85 -10.71 -11.86
C VAL A 58 -8.40 -9.72 -10.81
N ALA A 59 -7.09 -9.65 -10.57
CA ALA A 59 -6.52 -8.71 -9.62
C ALA A 59 -6.46 -7.29 -10.21
N ASP A 60 -6.71 -6.30 -9.34
CA ASP A 60 -6.62 -4.89 -9.73
C ASP A 60 -5.16 -4.59 -10.15
N PRO A 61 -4.94 -4.05 -11.35
CA PRO A 61 -3.59 -3.79 -11.84
C PRO A 61 -2.85 -2.70 -11.06
N ARG A 62 -3.53 -1.96 -10.21
CA ARG A 62 -2.89 -0.95 -9.36
C ARG A 62 -2.16 -1.55 -8.16
N LEU A 63 -2.41 -2.83 -7.86
CA LEU A 63 -1.69 -3.52 -6.79
C LEU A 63 -0.32 -3.97 -7.25
N ARG A 64 0.69 -3.67 -6.46
CA ARG A 64 2.06 -4.16 -6.66
C ARG A 64 2.57 -4.74 -5.34
N ILE A 65 3.18 -5.91 -5.40
CA ILE A 65 3.78 -6.57 -4.24
C ILE A 65 5.29 -6.46 -4.35
N GLU A 66 5.94 -5.97 -3.29
CA GLU A 66 7.40 -5.89 -3.23
C GLU A 66 7.90 -6.71 -2.05
N ASP A 67 8.89 -7.56 -2.30
CA ASP A 67 9.54 -8.29 -1.21
C ASP A 67 10.62 -7.40 -0.61
N ILE A 68 10.56 -7.24 0.71
CA ILE A 68 11.46 -6.34 1.41
C ILE A 68 12.71 -7.11 1.86
N THR A 69 13.87 -6.49 1.66
CA THR A 69 15.13 -7.08 2.11
C THR A 69 15.15 -7.13 3.63
N PRO A 70 15.40 -8.30 4.24
CA PRO A 70 15.41 -8.44 5.70
C PRO A 70 16.50 -7.57 6.34
N GLY A 71 16.27 -7.18 7.59
CA GLY A 71 17.21 -6.37 8.35
C GLY A 71 16.58 -5.81 9.60
N GLU A 72 17.28 -4.87 10.22
CA GLU A 72 16.78 -4.19 11.40
C GLU A 72 16.06 -2.89 11.01
N GLY A 73 15.27 -2.34 11.92
CA GLY A 73 14.60 -1.07 11.74
C GLY A 73 13.08 -1.15 11.58
N GLY A 74 12.51 -2.33 11.64
CA GLY A 74 11.06 -2.51 11.66
C GLY A 74 10.35 -1.85 10.49
N VAL A 75 9.23 -1.17 10.78
CA VAL A 75 8.39 -0.55 9.75
C VAL A 75 9.12 0.59 9.02
N SER A 76 10.04 1.29 9.70
CA SER A 76 10.82 2.35 9.06
C SER A 76 11.67 1.82 7.93
N ARG A 77 12.30 0.65 8.13
CA ARG A 77 13.07 -0.02 7.08
C ARG A 77 12.20 -0.37 5.88
N VAL A 78 11.01 -0.92 6.15
CA VAL A 78 10.09 -1.31 5.09
C VAL A 78 9.66 -0.09 4.29
N LEU A 79 9.24 0.98 4.96
CA LEU A 79 8.81 2.20 4.29
C LEU A 79 9.93 2.82 3.47
N THR A 80 11.16 2.84 4.01
CA THR A 80 12.32 3.36 3.27
C THR A 80 12.54 2.58 1.98
N GLN A 81 12.52 1.26 2.04
CA GLN A 81 12.70 0.44 0.84
C GLN A 81 11.58 0.65 -0.16
N LEU A 82 10.32 0.76 0.31
CA LEU A 82 9.20 1.01 -0.58
C LEU A 82 9.33 2.39 -1.25
N MET A 83 9.73 3.40 -0.51
CA MET A 83 9.94 4.73 -1.08
C MET A 83 11.01 4.73 -2.15
N GLU A 84 12.08 3.98 -1.95
CA GLU A 84 13.15 3.86 -2.94
C GLU A 84 12.70 3.16 -4.23
N ARG A 85 11.61 2.42 -4.17
CA ARG A 85 11.07 1.65 -5.29
C ARG A 85 9.86 2.32 -5.93
N THR A 86 9.55 3.55 -5.55
CA THR A 86 8.45 4.32 -6.11
C THR A 86 8.97 5.67 -6.62
N ASP A 87 8.31 6.22 -7.64
CA ASP A 87 8.67 7.51 -8.21
C ASP A 87 7.46 8.41 -8.36
N SER A 88 6.39 8.13 -7.63
CA SER A 88 5.19 8.94 -7.63
C SER A 88 5.43 10.31 -7.01
N ARG A 89 4.65 11.30 -7.45
CA ARG A 89 4.73 12.65 -6.91
C ARG A 89 4.30 12.72 -5.45
N LEU A 90 3.34 11.87 -5.06
CA LEU A 90 2.82 11.83 -3.70
C LEU A 90 2.96 10.43 -3.13
N VAL A 91 3.20 10.33 -1.83
CA VAL A 91 3.33 9.06 -1.13
C VAL A 91 2.43 9.08 0.10
N GLY A 92 1.61 8.05 0.23
CA GLY A 92 0.77 7.85 1.39
C GLY A 92 1.13 6.55 2.10
N ARG A 93 0.63 6.38 3.31
CA ARG A 93 0.84 5.16 4.09
C ARG A 93 -0.50 4.58 4.52
N MET A 94 -0.56 3.25 4.52
CA MET A 94 -1.70 2.48 5.04
C MET A 94 -1.15 1.31 5.84
N ASP A 95 -1.69 1.07 7.02
CA ASP A 95 -1.31 -0.10 7.82
C ASP A 95 -2.14 -1.32 7.41
N ALA A 96 -1.53 -2.51 7.54
CA ALA A 96 -2.15 -3.74 7.05
C ALA A 96 -3.38 -4.18 7.85
N ASP A 97 -3.62 -3.58 9.00
CA ASP A 97 -4.79 -3.86 9.84
C ASP A 97 -5.84 -2.74 9.81
N ASP A 98 -5.65 -1.74 8.95
CA ASP A 98 -6.57 -0.60 8.83
C ASP A 98 -7.55 -0.77 7.68
N VAL A 99 -8.60 0.04 7.72
CA VAL A 99 -9.60 0.13 6.64
C VAL A 99 -9.67 1.57 6.17
N SER A 100 -9.49 1.77 4.86
CA SER A 100 -9.56 3.10 4.27
C SER A 100 -11.00 3.52 4.05
N LEU A 101 -11.32 4.77 4.41
CA LEU A 101 -12.62 5.33 4.14
C LEU A 101 -12.65 5.95 2.73
N LYS A 102 -13.80 5.88 2.09
CA LYS A 102 -13.98 6.44 0.76
C LYS A 102 -13.63 7.93 0.77
N GLY A 103 -12.85 8.37 -0.20
CA GLY A 103 -12.45 9.77 -0.32
C GLY A 103 -11.24 10.19 0.51
N ARG A 104 -10.71 9.28 1.33
CA ARG A 104 -9.57 9.56 2.20
C ARG A 104 -8.37 10.15 1.45
N PHE A 105 -7.93 9.46 0.40
CA PHE A 105 -6.73 9.87 -0.34
C PHE A 105 -6.99 11.07 -1.23
N LYS A 106 -8.20 11.26 -1.67
CA LYS A 106 -8.59 12.40 -2.48
C LYS A 106 -8.39 13.71 -1.71
N ARG A 107 -8.80 13.75 -0.44
CA ARG A 107 -8.60 14.93 0.39
C ARG A 107 -7.13 15.13 0.74
N THR A 108 -6.43 14.05 1.00
CA THR A 108 -5.01 14.10 1.34
C THR A 108 -4.18 14.63 0.19
N THR A 109 -4.44 14.16 -1.04
CA THR A 109 -3.70 14.62 -2.20
C THR A 109 -4.00 16.07 -2.55
N ALA A 110 -5.20 16.57 -2.20
CA ALA A 110 -5.52 17.98 -2.40
C ALA A 110 -4.74 18.88 -1.44
N ALA A 111 -4.37 18.37 -0.26
CA ALA A 111 -3.65 19.14 0.75
C ALA A 111 -2.14 19.17 0.53
N ILE A 112 -1.57 18.16 -0.15
CA ILE A 112 -0.12 18.01 -0.34
C ILE A 112 0.20 17.82 -1.80
N GLU A 113 0.99 18.75 -2.36
CA GLU A 113 1.34 18.71 -3.78
C GLU A 113 2.80 18.36 -4.05
N ARG A 114 3.58 18.07 -3.02
CA ARG A 114 5.00 17.81 -3.16
C ARG A 114 5.29 16.32 -3.21
N GLY A 115 6.08 15.92 -4.21
CA GLY A 115 6.32 14.53 -4.51
C GLY A 115 7.21 13.79 -3.53
N ASP A 116 7.96 14.50 -2.72
CA ASP A 116 8.87 13.90 -1.75
C ASP A 116 8.30 13.86 -0.34
N ASP A 117 7.08 14.34 -0.15
CA ASP A 117 6.44 14.36 1.16
C ASP A 117 5.67 13.05 1.40
N MET A 118 5.79 12.50 2.61
CA MET A 118 5.01 11.35 3.02
C MET A 118 3.77 11.80 3.75
N VAL A 119 2.63 11.28 3.30
CA VAL A 119 1.33 11.62 3.87
C VAL A 119 0.84 10.47 4.74
N PHE A 120 0.58 10.74 6.02
CA PHE A 120 0.02 9.77 6.95
C PHE A 120 -1.47 10.04 7.11
N THR A 121 -2.27 9.02 6.84
CA THR A 121 -3.74 9.16 6.88
C THR A 121 -4.40 8.19 7.85
#